data_8851c47a795301ffcbbff7feddab7c87
#
_entry.id   8851c47a795301ffcbbff7feddab7c87
#
_cell.length_a   1.000
_cell.length_b   1.000
_cell.length_c   1.000
_cell.angle_alpha   90.00
_cell.angle_beta   90.00
_cell.angle_gamma   90.00
#
_symmetry.space_group_name_H-M   'P 1'
#
loop_
_entity.id
_entity.type
_entity.pdbx_description
1 polymer ?
#
loop_
_entity_poly.entity_id
_entity_poly.type
_entity_poly.pdbx_seq_one_letter_code
_entity_poly.pdbx_strand_id
1 'polypeptide(L)'
;WIDRSSLEYHFPAILRNWTKNDFIQDWVRGRAALNVKKSTDKLQRHPYEPCYLYESGILPLQQFPIKGIIWYQGESNAHNREAHEKLFKLLVDSWRKNWEDNELPFYYVQLSSIDRPSWPWFRDSQRRFLTQIPHTGMAVTSDKGDSLNVHPTHKQEVGERLAVWALNKTYNYKNVVPSGPLFKSVSFKNGAAYISFDYSEGLHASDNNEIRTFELSGDDQIFYPAKAAVVNGELKVWSDKVKEPTIVRYGWQPFTRANLVNGAGLPASTFRSDVK
;
A
#
# COMPACT_ATOMS: atom_id res chain seq x y z
N TRP A 1 1.96 13.91 10.04
CA TRP A 1 3.14 13.08 10.35
C TRP A 1 4.42 13.55 9.63
N ILE A 2 4.37 14.58 8.81
CA ILE A 2 5.50 15.20 8.08
C ILE A 2 5.97 16.42 8.86
N ASP A 3 7.28 16.68 8.88
CA ASP A 3 7.81 17.90 9.48
C ASP A 3 7.34 19.15 8.72
N ARG A 4 7.25 20.28 9.43
CA ARG A 4 6.68 21.52 8.90
C ARG A 4 7.51 22.07 7.73
N SER A 5 8.84 22.04 7.83
CA SER A 5 9.71 22.60 6.80
C SER A 5 9.62 21.83 5.48
N SER A 6 9.55 20.51 5.54
CA SER A 6 9.35 19.67 4.35
C SER A 6 7.97 19.89 3.72
N LEU A 7 6.91 19.96 4.54
CA LEU A 7 5.57 20.18 4.02
C LEU A 7 5.39 21.59 3.46
N GLU A 8 5.95 22.61 4.10
CA GLU A 8 5.88 24.00 3.64
C GLU A 8 6.60 24.19 2.31
N TYR A 9 7.74 23.55 2.13
CA TYR A 9 8.49 23.62 0.88
C TYR A 9 7.75 22.98 -0.31
N HIS A 10 7.16 21.80 -0.11
CA HIS A 10 6.53 21.04 -1.19
C HIS A 10 5.03 21.31 -1.37
N PHE A 11 4.33 21.59 -0.29
CA PHE A 11 2.86 21.72 -0.27
C PHE A 11 2.39 22.87 0.64
N PRO A 12 2.84 24.12 0.42
CA PRO A 12 2.52 25.25 1.30
C PRO A 12 1.00 25.50 1.41
N ALA A 13 0.24 25.15 0.38
CA ALA A 13 -1.22 25.30 0.38
C ALA A 13 -1.92 24.44 1.45
N ILE A 14 -1.35 23.29 1.81
CA ILE A 14 -1.91 22.41 2.86
C ILE A 14 -1.83 23.07 4.23
N LEU A 15 -0.77 23.85 4.50
CA LEU A 15 -0.59 24.53 5.78
C LEU A 15 -1.46 25.78 5.90
N ARG A 16 -1.72 26.46 4.76
CA ARG A 16 -2.54 27.67 4.77
C ARG A 16 -4.02 27.34 4.86
N ASN A 17 -4.68 27.86 5.88
CA ASN A 17 -6.13 27.69 6.05
C ASN A 17 -6.57 26.23 5.93
N TRP A 18 -5.84 25.30 6.56
CA TRP A 18 -6.10 23.85 6.43
C TRP A 18 -7.56 23.49 6.72
N THR A 19 -8.25 24.23 7.58
CA THR A 19 -9.69 24.07 7.87
C THR A 19 -10.61 24.39 6.68
N LYS A 20 -10.09 25.03 5.63
CA LYS A 20 -10.80 25.38 4.39
C LYS A 20 -10.19 24.72 3.15
N ASN A 21 -9.19 23.88 3.31
CA ASN A 21 -8.43 23.28 2.23
C ASN A 21 -9.11 21.99 1.73
N ASP A 22 -9.42 21.91 0.45
CA ASP A 22 -10.14 20.78 -0.17
C ASP A 22 -9.31 19.49 -0.28
N PHE A 23 -7.99 19.54 -0.08
CA PHE A 23 -7.17 18.33 0.11
C PHE A 23 -7.51 17.58 1.40
N ILE A 24 -8.12 18.28 2.38
CA ILE A 24 -8.53 17.71 3.66
C ILE A 24 -10.04 17.48 3.61
N GLN A 25 -10.47 16.25 3.80
CA GLN A 25 -11.89 15.87 3.74
C GLN A 25 -12.75 16.72 4.68
N ASP A 26 -13.96 17.08 4.24
CA ASP A 26 -14.91 17.89 4.99
C ASP A 26 -15.20 17.37 6.39
N TRP A 27 -15.35 16.04 6.52
CA TRP A 27 -15.62 15.42 7.82
C TRP A 27 -14.46 15.61 8.81
N VAL A 28 -13.20 15.64 8.33
CA VAL A 28 -12.00 15.88 9.15
C VAL A 28 -12.01 17.32 9.66
N ARG A 29 -12.24 18.26 8.74
CA ARG A 29 -12.33 19.70 9.05
C ARG A 29 -13.49 20.01 9.99
N GLY A 30 -14.66 19.46 9.72
CA GLY A 30 -15.85 19.62 10.54
C GLY A 30 -15.69 19.05 11.94
N ARG A 31 -15.09 17.86 12.08
CA ARG A 31 -14.80 17.27 13.39
C ARG A 31 -13.79 18.10 14.19
N ALA A 32 -12.73 18.57 13.54
CA ALA A 32 -11.76 19.45 14.20
C ALA A 32 -12.41 20.74 14.70
N ALA A 33 -13.19 21.41 13.85
CA ALA A 33 -13.91 22.63 14.24
C ALA A 33 -14.87 22.38 15.40
N LEU A 34 -15.59 21.26 15.41
CA LEU A 34 -16.51 20.90 16.51
C LEU A 34 -15.76 20.67 17.82
N ASN A 35 -14.63 19.95 17.77
CA ASN A 35 -13.84 19.60 18.95
C ASN A 35 -13.23 20.83 19.63
N VAL A 36 -12.78 21.84 18.86
CA VAL A 36 -12.17 23.06 19.41
C VAL A 36 -13.19 24.16 19.73
N LYS A 37 -14.46 23.98 19.35
CA LYS A 37 -15.51 25.03 19.50
C LYS A 37 -15.66 25.57 20.92
N LYS A 38 -15.40 24.73 21.93
CA LYS A 38 -15.54 25.10 23.35
C LYS A 38 -14.22 25.52 24.00
N SER A 39 -13.12 25.54 23.24
CA SER A 39 -11.84 25.99 23.77
C SER A 39 -11.86 27.48 24.07
N THR A 40 -11.32 27.88 25.21
CA THR A 40 -11.05 29.26 25.59
C THR A 40 -9.72 29.75 25.01
N ASP A 41 -8.85 28.84 24.60
CA ASP A 41 -7.60 29.17 23.94
C ASP A 41 -7.83 29.36 22.43
N LYS A 42 -7.59 30.59 21.96
CA LYS A 42 -7.72 30.96 20.54
C LYS A 42 -6.67 30.29 19.65
N LEU A 43 -5.58 29.80 20.23
CA LEU A 43 -4.48 29.09 19.54
C LEU A 43 -4.62 27.58 19.68
N GLN A 44 -5.75 27.09 20.19
CA GLN A 44 -5.99 25.66 20.35
C GLN A 44 -5.80 24.91 19.03
N ARG A 45 -4.81 24.06 18.99
CA ARG A 45 -4.52 23.19 17.87
C ARG A 45 -5.30 21.87 17.97
N HIS A 46 -5.47 21.20 16.84
CA HIS A 46 -6.15 19.91 16.77
C HIS A 46 -5.21 18.85 16.17
N PRO A 47 -5.24 17.57 16.62
CA PRO A 47 -4.41 16.49 16.08
C PRO A 47 -4.55 16.26 14.56
N TYR A 48 -5.64 16.72 13.95
CA TYR A 48 -5.83 16.67 12.49
C TYR A 48 -5.15 17.82 11.73
N GLU A 49 -4.64 18.82 12.44
CA GLU A 49 -3.85 19.87 11.81
C GLU A 49 -2.58 19.29 11.18
N PRO A 50 -2.25 19.66 9.93
CA PRO A 50 -1.00 19.26 9.32
C PRO A 50 0.21 19.55 10.21
N CYS A 51 1.16 18.63 10.28
CA CYS A 51 2.35 18.62 11.12
C CYS A 51 2.12 18.44 12.63
N TYR A 52 0.93 18.61 13.17
CA TYR A 52 0.69 18.53 14.61
C TYR A 52 1.22 17.21 15.21
N LEU A 53 0.86 16.06 14.63
CA LEU A 53 1.28 14.75 15.15
C LEU A 53 2.79 14.53 15.01
N TYR A 54 3.42 15.13 14.02
CA TYR A 54 4.87 15.13 13.92
C TYR A 54 5.50 15.94 15.06
N GLU A 55 5.08 17.16 15.21
CA GLU A 55 5.60 18.12 16.21
C GLU A 55 5.40 17.62 17.65
N SER A 56 4.25 17.02 17.95
CA SER A 56 3.91 16.55 19.30
C SER A 56 4.39 15.16 19.64
N GLY A 57 4.51 14.26 18.66
CA GLY A 57 4.78 12.83 18.90
C GLY A 57 6.09 12.32 18.32
N ILE A 58 6.57 12.89 17.21
CA ILE A 58 7.76 12.39 16.52
C ILE A 58 9.00 13.24 16.84
N LEU A 59 8.87 14.56 16.78
CA LEU A 59 9.95 15.49 17.06
C LEU A 59 10.67 15.23 18.39
N PRO A 60 9.99 14.93 19.51
CA PRO A 60 10.65 14.59 20.77
C PRO A 60 11.48 13.30 20.72
N LEU A 61 11.26 12.44 19.74
CA LEU A 61 11.93 11.14 19.60
C LEU A 61 13.13 11.16 18.63
N GLN A 62 13.40 12.27 17.94
CA GLN A 62 14.45 12.34 16.92
C GLN A 62 15.85 11.97 17.41
N GLN A 63 16.14 12.19 18.68
CA GLN A 63 17.43 11.81 19.28
C GLN A 63 17.51 10.32 19.64
N PHE A 64 16.40 9.59 19.56
CA PHE A 64 16.37 8.16 19.87
C PHE A 64 16.85 7.35 18.66
N PRO A 65 17.88 6.51 18.79
CA PRO A 65 18.38 5.71 17.68
C PRO A 65 17.36 4.63 17.30
N ILE A 66 17.05 4.53 16.01
CA ILE A 66 16.13 3.52 15.46
C ILE A 66 16.81 2.74 14.32
N LYS A 67 16.36 1.51 14.08
CA LYS A 67 16.87 0.65 13.00
C LYS A 67 15.96 0.63 11.77
N GLY A 68 14.84 1.32 11.82
CA GLY A 68 13.84 1.39 10.77
C GLY A 68 12.49 1.81 11.30
N ILE A 69 11.55 2.00 10.38
CA ILE A 69 10.18 2.44 10.66
C ILE A 69 9.23 1.37 10.15
N ILE A 70 8.18 1.07 10.93
CA ILE A 70 7.02 0.32 10.49
C ILE A 70 5.82 1.26 10.44
N TRP A 71 5.04 1.21 9.33
CA TRP A 71 3.99 2.16 9.05
C TRP A 71 2.69 1.48 8.63
N TYR A 72 1.61 1.75 9.33
CA TYR A 72 0.28 1.27 8.98
C TYR A 72 -0.73 2.42 9.01
N GLN A 73 -1.01 3.00 7.85
CA GLN A 73 -1.93 4.12 7.68
C GLN A 73 -2.28 4.26 6.19
N GLY A 74 -3.42 4.87 5.88
CA GLY A 74 -3.77 5.24 4.51
C GLY A 74 -5.26 5.23 4.23
N GLU A 75 -6.09 4.67 5.10
CA GLU A 75 -7.51 4.41 4.87
C GLU A 75 -8.29 5.69 4.55
N SER A 76 -8.00 6.77 5.28
CA SER A 76 -8.61 8.08 5.01
C SER A 76 -8.03 8.80 3.80
N ASN A 77 -6.89 8.33 3.26
CA ASN A 77 -6.24 8.95 2.10
C ASN A 77 -6.66 8.30 0.78
N ALA A 78 -7.33 7.13 0.83
CA ALA A 78 -7.70 6.36 -0.36
C ALA A 78 -8.68 7.09 -1.30
N HIS A 79 -9.30 8.18 -0.86
CA HIS A 79 -10.14 9.05 -1.69
C HIS A 79 -9.33 9.96 -2.62
N ASN A 80 -8.06 10.25 -2.28
CA ASN A 80 -7.15 11.07 -3.08
C ASN A 80 -5.78 10.38 -3.18
N ARG A 81 -5.71 9.36 -4.05
CA ARG A 81 -4.51 8.55 -4.27
C ARG A 81 -3.32 9.39 -4.72
N GLU A 82 -3.53 10.31 -5.65
CA GLU A 82 -2.44 11.11 -6.23
C GLU A 82 -1.76 12.03 -5.20
N ALA A 83 -2.56 12.64 -4.33
CA ALA A 83 -2.02 13.40 -3.21
C ALA A 83 -1.29 12.48 -2.23
N HIS A 84 -1.83 11.28 -1.96
CA HIS A 84 -1.18 10.31 -1.07
C HIS A 84 0.18 9.85 -1.61
N GLU A 85 0.29 9.56 -2.90
CA GLU A 85 1.54 9.14 -3.53
C GLU A 85 2.67 10.16 -3.27
N LYS A 86 2.38 11.44 -3.45
CA LYS A 86 3.33 12.53 -3.19
C LYS A 86 3.64 12.71 -1.69
N LEU A 87 2.61 12.66 -0.87
CA LEU A 87 2.74 12.85 0.58
C LEU A 87 3.42 11.66 1.27
N PHE A 88 3.23 10.44 0.79
CA PHE A 88 3.91 9.28 1.35
C PHE A 88 5.42 9.31 1.07
N LYS A 89 5.81 9.67 -0.16
CA LYS A 89 7.23 9.88 -0.47
C LYS A 89 7.82 10.98 0.42
N LEU A 90 7.13 12.10 0.54
CA LEU A 90 7.58 13.20 1.39
C LEU A 90 7.66 12.80 2.87
N LEU A 91 6.75 11.96 3.35
CA LEU A 91 6.80 11.41 4.71
C LEU A 91 8.10 10.64 4.94
N VAL A 92 8.45 9.73 4.03
CA VAL A 92 9.67 8.93 4.12
C VAL A 92 10.91 9.83 4.08
N ASP A 93 10.97 10.74 3.11
CA ASP A 93 12.09 11.67 2.95
C ASP A 93 12.26 12.59 4.18
N SER A 94 11.14 13.08 4.74
CA SER A 94 11.11 13.91 5.97
C SER A 94 11.71 13.16 7.17
N TRP A 95 11.32 11.92 7.40
CA TRP A 95 11.82 11.15 8.52
C TRP A 95 13.29 10.78 8.34
N ARG A 96 13.70 10.36 7.13
CA ARG A 96 15.10 10.08 6.80
C ARG A 96 16.01 11.31 7.04
N LYS A 97 15.57 12.47 6.57
CA LYS A 97 16.27 13.74 6.82
C LYS A 97 16.43 14.02 8.32
N ASN A 98 15.37 13.81 9.09
CA ASN A 98 15.35 14.17 10.51
C ASN A 98 16.08 13.15 11.40
N TRP A 99 16.29 11.91 10.96
CA TRP A 99 17.19 10.94 11.60
C TRP A 99 18.57 10.90 10.98
N GLU A 100 18.85 11.80 10.00
CA GLU A 100 20.14 11.89 9.30
C GLU A 100 20.59 10.55 8.67
N ASP A 101 19.62 9.73 8.25
CA ASP A 101 19.85 8.44 7.61
C ASP A 101 18.97 8.30 6.35
N ASN A 102 19.58 8.56 5.18
CA ASN A 102 18.91 8.48 3.89
C ASN A 102 18.52 7.06 3.48
N GLU A 103 19.10 6.04 4.12
CA GLU A 103 18.81 4.64 3.88
C GLU A 103 17.92 4.00 4.96
N LEU A 104 17.46 4.80 5.94
CA LEU A 104 16.62 4.31 7.03
C LEU A 104 15.46 3.48 6.46
N PRO A 105 15.39 2.18 6.81
CA PRO A 105 14.37 1.29 6.28
C PRO A 105 12.96 1.74 6.66
N PHE A 106 12.04 1.70 5.69
CA PHE A 106 10.65 2.08 5.90
C PHE A 106 9.72 0.96 5.40
N TYR A 107 9.18 0.18 6.33
CA TYR A 107 8.30 -0.95 6.02
C TYR A 107 6.85 -0.57 6.28
N TYR A 108 6.01 -0.72 5.27
CA TYR A 108 4.62 -0.28 5.36
C TYR A 108 3.63 -1.39 4.99
N VAL A 109 2.39 -1.18 5.38
CA VAL A 109 1.30 -2.11 5.13
C VAL A 109 0.54 -1.69 3.87
N GLN A 110 0.41 -2.60 2.89
CA GLN A 110 -0.62 -2.49 1.87
C GLN A 110 -1.97 -2.71 2.55
N LEU A 111 -2.89 -1.76 2.40
CA LEU A 111 -4.17 -1.82 3.10
C LEU A 111 -4.93 -3.12 2.85
N SER A 112 -5.58 -3.62 3.89
CA SER A 112 -6.49 -4.77 3.83
C SER A 112 -7.68 -4.48 2.91
N SER A 113 -8.37 -5.52 2.46
CA SER A 113 -9.54 -5.34 1.60
C SER A 113 -10.77 -4.86 2.38
N ILE A 114 -11.53 -3.96 1.77
CA ILE A 114 -12.83 -3.46 2.23
C ILE A 114 -13.64 -3.05 1.02
N ASP A 115 -14.96 -3.09 1.10
CA ASP A 115 -15.83 -2.76 -0.03
C ASP A 115 -15.94 -1.24 -0.27
N ARG A 116 -14.88 -0.67 -0.86
CA ARG A 116 -14.79 0.73 -1.28
C ARG A 116 -14.16 0.84 -2.66
N PRO A 117 -14.78 1.52 -3.63
CA PRO A 117 -14.35 1.55 -5.04
C PRO A 117 -12.92 2.01 -5.29
N SER A 118 -12.38 2.93 -4.47
CA SER A 118 -11.02 3.44 -4.60
C SER A 118 -9.92 2.46 -4.15
N TRP A 119 -10.29 1.40 -3.43
CA TRP A 119 -9.34 0.54 -2.71
C TRP A 119 -8.35 -0.20 -3.59
N PRO A 120 -8.74 -0.84 -4.72
CA PRO A 120 -7.78 -1.54 -5.58
C PRO A 120 -6.71 -0.60 -6.15
N TRP A 121 -7.13 0.59 -6.57
CA TRP A 121 -6.24 1.63 -7.06
C TRP A 121 -5.24 2.09 -6.00
N PHE A 122 -5.70 2.23 -4.78
CA PHE A 122 -4.85 2.64 -3.65
C PHE A 122 -3.86 1.53 -3.27
N ARG A 123 -4.29 0.27 -3.23
CA ARG A 123 -3.39 -0.87 -2.97
C ARG A 123 -2.31 -1.00 -4.04
N ASP A 124 -2.66 -0.80 -5.32
CA ASP A 124 -1.67 -0.83 -6.39
C ASP A 124 -0.69 0.35 -6.30
N SER A 125 -1.14 1.53 -5.93
CA SER A 125 -0.23 2.65 -5.70
C SER A 125 0.76 2.38 -4.56
N GLN A 126 0.30 1.74 -3.48
CA GLN A 126 1.18 1.29 -2.41
C GLN A 126 2.22 0.26 -2.91
N ARG A 127 1.84 -0.68 -3.78
CA ARG A 127 2.80 -1.62 -4.41
C ARG A 127 3.88 -0.88 -5.19
N ARG A 128 3.51 0.16 -5.94
CA ARG A 128 4.45 0.93 -6.77
C ARG A 128 5.50 1.71 -5.95
N PHE A 129 5.22 2.04 -4.70
CA PHE A 129 6.23 2.65 -3.82
C PHE A 129 7.49 1.79 -3.66
N LEU A 130 7.39 0.47 -3.75
CA LEU A 130 8.55 -0.43 -3.67
C LEU A 130 9.62 -0.15 -4.72
N THR A 131 9.23 0.34 -5.90
CA THR A 131 10.14 0.71 -6.98
C THR A 131 10.49 2.20 -7.02
N GLN A 132 9.65 3.04 -6.41
CA GLN A 132 9.78 4.50 -6.43
C GLN A 132 10.57 5.04 -5.22
N ILE A 133 10.57 4.31 -4.11
CA ILE A 133 11.19 4.73 -2.86
C ILE A 133 12.15 3.63 -2.40
N PRO A 134 13.47 3.83 -2.50
CA PRO A 134 14.45 2.82 -2.10
C PRO A 134 14.37 2.51 -0.60
N HIS A 135 14.92 1.38 -0.17
CA HIS A 135 14.93 0.90 1.23
C HIS A 135 13.54 0.81 1.86
N THR A 136 12.55 0.44 1.06
CA THR A 136 11.18 0.18 1.52
C THR A 136 10.82 -1.30 1.40
N GLY A 137 9.79 -1.71 2.13
CA GLY A 137 9.18 -3.03 2.04
C GLY A 137 7.69 -2.95 2.37
N MET A 138 6.89 -3.88 1.84
CA MET A 138 5.44 -3.82 1.94
C MET A 138 4.84 -5.13 2.43
N ALA A 139 4.21 -5.10 3.58
CA ALA A 139 3.39 -6.21 4.08
C ALA A 139 2.01 -6.19 3.39
N VAL A 140 1.73 -7.20 2.58
CA VAL A 140 0.42 -7.37 1.94
C VAL A 140 -0.59 -7.87 2.96
N THR A 141 -1.78 -7.26 3.04
CA THR A 141 -2.83 -7.63 4.00
C THR A 141 -4.23 -7.70 3.38
N SER A 142 -4.32 -7.77 2.06
CA SER A 142 -5.60 -7.85 1.34
C SER A 142 -6.43 -9.09 1.71
N ASP A 143 -5.79 -10.16 2.17
CA ASP A 143 -6.40 -11.40 2.66
C ASP A 143 -6.93 -11.33 4.10
N LYS A 144 -6.67 -10.25 4.83
CA LYS A 144 -7.01 -10.04 6.25
C LYS A 144 -8.05 -8.93 6.47
N GLY A 145 -8.72 -8.49 5.41
CA GLY A 145 -9.73 -7.45 5.46
C GLY A 145 -11.12 -7.94 5.91
N ASP A 146 -11.99 -6.98 6.10
CA ASP A 146 -13.42 -7.15 6.34
C ASP A 146 -14.19 -6.26 5.35
N SER A 147 -15.32 -6.74 4.81
CA SER A 147 -16.07 -6.01 3.79
C SER A 147 -16.69 -4.71 4.29
N LEU A 148 -16.99 -4.61 5.58
CA LEU A 148 -17.68 -3.49 6.19
C LEU A 148 -16.82 -2.71 7.20
N ASN A 149 -15.80 -3.38 7.80
CA ASN A 149 -15.00 -2.78 8.84
C ASN A 149 -13.60 -2.41 8.33
N VAL A 150 -13.28 -1.13 8.41
CA VAL A 150 -11.96 -0.59 8.02
C VAL A 150 -10.84 -0.96 9.02
N HIS A 151 -11.20 -1.48 10.19
CA HIS A 151 -10.27 -1.87 11.24
C HIS A 151 -10.21 -3.40 11.39
N PRO A 152 -9.45 -4.11 10.53
CA PRO A 152 -9.33 -5.57 10.64
C PRO A 152 -8.65 -5.97 11.95
N THR A 153 -9.08 -7.09 12.53
CA THR A 153 -8.60 -7.57 13.84
C THR A 153 -7.34 -8.42 13.75
N HIS A 154 -6.99 -8.92 12.58
CA HIS A 154 -5.83 -9.79 12.32
C HIS A 154 -4.49 -9.03 12.37
N LYS A 155 -4.16 -8.43 13.52
CA LYS A 155 -2.95 -7.59 13.66
C LYS A 155 -1.67 -8.37 13.85
N GLN A 156 -1.75 -9.60 14.35
CA GLN A 156 -0.58 -10.47 14.51
C GLN A 156 0.08 -10.74 13.16
N GLU A 157 -0.68 -11.20 12.17
CA GLU A 157 -0.15 -11.50 10.83
C GLU A 157 0.41 -10.25 10.13
N VAL A 158 -0.17 -9.08 10.40
CA VAL A 158 0.40 -7.81 9.91
C VAL A 158 1.78 -7.57 10.50
N GLY A 159 1.93 -7.75 11.82
CA GLY A 159 3.21 -7.62 12.51
C GLY A 159 4.26 -8.62 12.01
N GLU A 160 3.87 -9.89 11.85
CA GLU A 160 4.73 -10.95 11.32
C GLU A 160 5.21 -10.65 9.90
N ARG A 161 4.33 -10.16 9.02
CA ARG A 161 4.68 -9.77 7.64
C ARG A 161 5.60 -8.54 7.58
N LEU A 162 5.48 -7.59 8.49
CA LEU A 162 6.44 -6.50 8.63
C LEU A 162 7.78 -7.00 9.18
N ALA A 163 7.75 -7.93 10.14
CA ALA A 163 8.94 -8.49 10.77
C ALA A 163 9.82 -9.26 9.77
N VAL A 164 9.24 -10.04 8.84
CA VAL A 164 10.04 -10.78 7.85
C VAL A 164 10.77 -9.83 6.88
N TRP A 165 10.22 -8.65 6.57
CA TRP A 165 10.94 -7.61 5.84
C TRP A 165 12.14 -7.11 6.63
N ALA A 166 11.95 -6.77 7.91
CA ALA A 166 13.03 -6.31 8.78
C ALA A 166 14.11 -7.39 8.95
N LEU A 167 13.72 -8.63 9.22
CA LEU A 167 14.65 -9.75 9.35
C LEU A 167 15.51 -9.92 8.09
N ASN A 168 14.89 -9.95 6.90
CA ASN A 168 15.65 -10.15 5.67
C ASN A 168 16.50 -8.93 5.28
N LYS A 169 15.92 -7.72 5.29
CA LYS A 169 16.56 -6.53 4.70
C LYS A 169 17.39 -5.73 5.71
N THR A 170 16.93 -5.59 6.95
CA THR A 170 17.65 -4.83 7.99
C THR A 170 18.63 -5.69 8.79
N TYR A 171 18.21 -6.92 9.16
CA TYR A 171 19.00 -7.82 10.00
C TYR A 171 19.72 -8.94 9.23
N ASN A 172 19.62 -8.95 7.87
CA ASN A 172 20.36 -9.86 6.98
C ASN A 172 20.11 -11.36 7.16
N TYR A 173 18.93 -11.76 7.67
CA TYR A 173 18.51 -13.17 7.71
C TYR A 173 18.06 -13.61 6.30
N LYS A 174 19.03 -13.96 5.44
CA LYS A 174 18.80 -14.24 4.00
C LYS A 174 17.92 -15.45 3.71
N ASN A 175 17.79 -16.36 4.64
CA ASN A 175 16.89 -17.52 4.58
C ASN A 175 15.42 -17.20 4.89
N VAL A 176 15.11 -16.00 5.35
CA VAL A 176 13.74 -15.52 5.58
C VAL A 176 13.22 -14.90 4.29
N VAL A 177 12.09 -15.37 3.77
CA VAL A 177 11.40 -14.80 2.61
C VAL A 177 10.68 -13.52 3.05
N PRO A 178 11.01 -12.33 2.50
CA PRO A 178 10.50 -11.07 3.05
C PRO A 178 9.08 -10.73 2.58
N SER A 179 8.64 -11.28 1.44
CA SER A 179 7.38 -10.92 0.80
C SER A 179 6.68 -12.10 0.16
N GLY A 180 5.39 -11.98 -0.04
CA GLY A 180 4.66 -12.74 -1.04
C GLY A 180 4.99 -12.29 -2.47
N PRO A 181 4.36 -12.90 -3.49
CA PRO A 181 4.62 -12.58 -4.89
C PRO A 181 4.34 -11.09 -5.20
N LEU A 182 5.35 -10.40 -5.72
CA LEU A 182 5.26 -9.02 -6.20
C LEU A 182 5.33 -9.01 -7.72
N PHE A 183 4.35 -8.40 -8.38
CA PHE A 183 4.32 -8.29 -9.84
C PHE A 183 5.62 -7.67 -10.35
N LYS A 184 6.28 -8.37 -11.29
CA LYS A 184 7.54 -7.96 -11.93
C LYS A 184 7.34 -7.58 -13.38
N SER A 185 6.80 -8.49 -14.18
CA SER A 185 6.58 -8.28 -15.60
C SER A 185 5.49 -9.21 -16.15
N VAL A 186 4.97 -8.87 -17.32
CA VAL A 186 4.03 -9.69 -18.08
C VAL A 186 4.40 -9.73 -19.54
N SER A 187 4.21 -10.88 -20.17
CA SER A 187 4.21 -11.02 -21.63
C SER A 187 2.87 -11.58 -22.10
N PHE A 188 2.37 -11.08 -23.22
CA PHE A 188 1.13 -11.55 -23.82
C PHE A 188 1.42 -12.35 -25.06
N LYS A 189 0.98 -13.60 -25.11
CA LYS A 189 1.17 -14.48 -26.26
C LYS A 189 0.10 -15.58 -26.31
N ASN A 190 -0.30 -15.96 -27.50
CA ASN A 190 -1.24 -17.08 -27.72
C ASN A 190 -2.54 -16.95 -26.88
N GLY A 191 -3.12 -15.74 -26.79
CA GLY A 191 -4.35 -15.50 -26.08
C GLY A 191 -4.25 -15.56 -24.54
N ALA A 192 -3.05 -15.47 -24.00
CA ALA A 192 -2.79 -15.54 -22.56
C ALA A 192 -1.75 -14.52 -22.09
N ALA A 193 -1.81 -14.13 -20.81
CA ALA A 193 -0.79 -13.40 -20.11
C ALA A 193 0.12 -14.39 -19.35
N TYR A 194 1.43 -14.19 -19.44
CA TYR A 194 2.45 -14.93 -18.68
C TYR A 194 3.13 -13.93 -17.74
N ILE A 195 2.97 -14.16 -16.44
CA ILE A 195 3.33 -13.21 -15.41
C ILE A 195 4.51 -13.75 -14.60
N SER A 196 5.55 -12.94 -14.48
CA SER A 196 6.66 -13.16 -13.56
C SER A 196 6.46 -12.34 -12.30
N PHE A 197 6.85 -12.90 -11.17
CA PHE A 197 6.85 -12.23 -9.87
C PHE A 197 8.22 -12.31 -9.22
N ASP A 198 8.56 -11.32 -8.44
CA ASP A 198 9.60 -11.46 -7.43
C ASP A 198 9.02 -12.25 -6.24
N TYR A 199 9.85 -13.00 -5.52
CA TYR A 199 9.45 -13.87 -4.38
C TYR A 199 8.41 -14.92 -4.74
N SER A 200 8.55 -15.54 -5.92
CA SER A 200 7.55 -16.45 -6.51
C SER A 200 7.84 -17.94 -6.31
N GLU A 201 8.82 -18.31 -5.55
CA GLU A 201 9.12 -19.74 -5.31
C GLU A 201 7.93 -20.44 -4.64
N GLY A 202 7.47 -21.56 -5.21
CA GLY A 202 6.36 -22.33 -4.66
C GLY A 202 4.98 -21.67 -4.78
N LEU A 203 4.70 -20.95 -5.90
CA LEU A 203 3.38 -20.35 -6.15
C LEU A 203 2.25 -21.37 -6.08
N HIS A 204 1.22 -21.08 -5.28
CA HIS A 204 0.01 -21.91 -5.17
C HIS A 204 -1.18 -21.10 -4.65
N ALA A 205 -2.37 -21.70 -4.64
CA ALA A 205 -3.54 -21.14 -3.97
C ALA A 205 -3.53 -21.47 -2.48
N SER A 206 -3.67 -20.51 -1.60
CA SER A 206 -3.60 -20.67 -0.14
C SER A 206 -4.65 -21.62 0.46
N ASP A 207 -5.73 -21.86 -0.27
CA ASP A 207 -6.85 -22.74 0.12
C ASP A 207 -6.93 -24.03 -0.71
N ASN A 208 -5.88 -24.36 -1.46
CA ASN A 208 -5.78 -25.53 -2.35
C ASN A 208 -6.89 -25.61 -3.43
N ASN A 209 -7.58 -24.50 -3.69
CA ASN A 209 -8.56 -24.39 -4.77
C ASN A 209 -7.93 -23.78 -6.02
N GLU A 210 -8.74 -23.44 -7.02
CA GLU A 210 -8.29 -22.67 -8.18
C GLU A 210 -7.74 -21.30 -7.76
N ILE A 211 -6.66 -20.87 -8.43
CA ILE A 211 -6.15 -19.49 -8.28
C ILE A 211 -7.19 -18.55 -8.90
N ARG A 212 -7.65 -17.57 -8.13
CA ARG A 212 -8.78 -16.71 -8.50
C ARG A 212 -8.45 -15.23 -8.44
N THR A 213 -9.44 -14.43 -8.85
CA THR A 213 -9.40 -12.94 -8.87
C THR A 213 -8.44 -12.34 -9.89
N PHE A 214 -8.00 -13.14 -10.87
CA PHE A 214 -7.38 -12.61 -12.09
C PHE A 214 -8.45 -12.14 -13.06
N GLU A 215 -8.15 -11.04 -13.74
CA GLU A 215 -8.98 -10.51 -14.82
C GLU A 215 -8.09 -10.05 -15.96
N LEU A 216 -8.56 -10.25 -17.18
CA LEU A 216 -7.91 -9.81 -18.42
C LEU A 216 -8.79 -8.83 -19.18
N SER A 217 -8.17 -7.90 -19.90
CA SER A 217 -8.82 -7.11 -20.92
C SER A 217 -7.97 -7.01 -22.18
N GLY A 218 -8.61 -6.73 -23.31
CA GLY A 218 -7.97 -6.22 -24.52
C GLY A 218 -7.83 -4.70 -24.46
N ASP A 219 -7.64 -4.09 -25.63
CA ASP A 219 -7.47 -2.62 -25.78
C ASP A 219 -8.74 -1.83 -25.41
N ASP A 220 -9.89 -2.49 -25.40
CA ASP A 220 -11.17 -1.92 -24.97
C ASP A 220 -11.26 -1.61 -23.47
N GLN A 221 -10.30 -2.10 -22.69
CA GLN A 221 -10.23 -1.98 -21.23
C GLN A 221 -11.45 -2.57 -20.48
N ILE A 222 -12.21 -3.46 -21.13
CA ILE A 222 -13.29 -4.21 -20.49
C ILE A 222 -12.71 -5.48 -19.88
N PHE A 223 -12.75 -5.58 -18.54
CA PHE A 223 -12.16 -6.67 -17.80
C PHE A 223 -13.10 -7.85 -17.63
N TYR A 224 -12.62 -9.04 -17.95
CA TYR A 224 -13.32 -10.30 -17.77
C TYR A 224 -12.57 -11.21 -16.80
N PRO A 225 -13.27 -12.00 -15.97
CA PRO A 225 -12.67 -13.02 -15.15
C PRO A 225 -11.78 -13.96 -15.97
N ALA A 226 -10.65 -14.32 -15.41
CA ALA A 226 -9.65 -15.16 -16.05
C ALA A 226 -9.24 -16.32 -15.15
N LYS A 227 -8.93 -17.46 -15.78
CA LYS A 227 -8.32 -18.62 -15.15
C LYS A 227 -6.82 -18.41 -15.02
N ALA A 228 -6.22 -19.04 -14.01
CA ALA A 228 -4.79 -18.96 -13.80
C ALA A 228 -4.21 -20.31 -13.39
N ALA A 229 -3.01 -20.61 -13.88
CA ALA A 229 -2.27 -21.80 -13.51
C ALA A 229 -0.75 -21.56 -13.55
N VAL A 230 -0.01 -22.23 -12.67
CA VAL A 230 1.46 -22.18 -12.67
C VAL A 230 1.97 -23.13 -13.77
N VAL A 231 2.76 -22.58 -14.70
CA VAL A 231 3.35 -23.33 -15.83
C VAL A 231 4.81 -22.94 -15.95
N ASN A 232 5.71 -23.90 -15.81
CA ASN A 232 7.17 -23.71 -15.91
C ASN A 232 7.72 -22.55 -15.04
N GLY A 233 7.18 -22.38 -13.84
CA GLY A 233 7.61 -21.33 -12.90
C GLY A 233 7.02 -19.94 -13.14
N GLU A 234 6.25 -19.73 -14.21
CA GLU A 234 5.48 -18.53 -14.48
C GLU A 234 3.99 -18.75 -14.21
N LEU A 235 3.25 -17.69 -13.98
CA LEU A 235 1.81 -17.77 -13.88
C LEU A 235 1.17 -17.46 -15.23
N LYS A 236 0.53 -18.47 -15.84
CA LYS A 236 -0.29 -18.30 -17.05
C LYS A 236 -1.71 -17.89 -16.65
N VAL A 237 -2.23 -16.84 -17.30
CA VAL A 237 -3.58 -16.31 -17.08
C VAL A 237 -4.29 -16.21 -18.43
N TRP A 238 -5.52 -16.74 -18.55
CA TRP A 238 -6.28 -16.75 -19.81
C TRP A 238 -7.79 -16.62 -19.56
N SER A 239 -8.50 -16.17 -20.57
CA SER A 239 -9.98 -16.06 -20.56
C SER A 239 -10.53 -16.38 -21.93
N ASP A 240 -11.59 -17.18 -21.99
CA ASP A 240 -12.28 -17.48 -23.25
C ASP A 240 -12.92 -16.23 -23.87
N LYS A 241 -13.17 -15.20 -23.05
CA LYS A 241 -13.78 -13.94 -23.46
C LYS A 241 -12.79 -12.91 -24.01
N VAL A 242 -11.47 -13.10 -23.80
CA VAL A 242 -10.42 -12.17 -24.22
C VAL A 242 -9.41 -12.91 -25.08
N LYS A 243 -9.54 -12.81 -26.39
CA LYS A 243 -8.67 -13.54 -27.35
C LYS A 243 -7.29 -12.90 -27.47
N GLU A 244 -7.23 -11.59 -27.38
CA GLU A 244 -6.00 -10.80 -27.49
C GLU A 244 -5.85 -9.92 -26.23
N PRO A 245 -5.38 -10.50 -25.11
CA PRO A 245 -5.20 -9.74 -23.89
C PRO A 245 -4.01 -8.79 -24.01
N THR A 246 -4.19 -7.56 -23.52
CA THR A 246 -3.18 -6.51 -23.43
C THR A 246 -2.96 -6.03 -21.99
N ILE A 247 -3.94 -6.30 -21.11
CA ILE A 247 -3.87 -5.90 -19.70
C ILE A 247 -4.30 -7.07 -18.82
N VAL A 248 -3.57 -7.28 -17.73
CA VAL A 248 -3.92 -8.21 -16.65
C VAL A 248 -3.95 -7.47 -15.32
N ARG A 249 -4.89 -7.86 -14.44
CA ARG A 249 -4.95 -7.38 -13.07
C ARG A 249 -5.29 -8.50 -12.10
N TYR A 250 -4.87 -8.36 -10.83
CA TYR A 250 -5.08 -9.32 -9.77
C TYR A 250 -5.55 -8.66 -8.49
N GLY A 251 -6.51 -9.31 -7.82
CA GLY A 251 -7.05 -8.83 -6.55
C GLY A 251 -7.69 -7.44 -6.68
N TRP A 252 -8.27 -7.12 -7.84
CA TRP A 252 -8.75 -5.77 -8.16
C TRP A 252 -10.11 -5.43 -7.58
N GLN A 253 -10.81 -6.40 -6.99
CA GLN A 253 -12.05 -6.14 -6.27
C GLN A 253 -11.75 -5.31 -5.00
N PRO A 254 -12.59 -4.35 -4.61
CA PRO A 254 -12.45 -3.59 -3.37
C PRO A 254 -12.29 -4.50 -2.15
N PHE A 255 -13.26 -5.36 -1.89
CA PHE A 255 -13.12 -6.51 -1.02
C PHE A 255 -12.76 -7.73 -1.86
N THR A 256 -11.51 -8.17 -1.76
CA THR A 256 -11.00 -9.28 -2.59
C THR A 256 -10.90 -10.59 -1.80
N ARG A 257 -11.09 -11.70 -2.52
CA ARG A 257 -10.83 -13.06 -2.06
C ARG A 257 -9.64 -13.69 -2.80
N ALA A 258 -8.69 -12.87 -3.12
CA ALA A 258 -7.43 -13.25 -3.75
C ALA A 258 -6.70 -14.30 -2.89
N ASN A 259 -6.21 -15.39 -3.53
CA ASN A 259 -5.65 -16.54 -2.83
C ASN A 259 -4.26 -16.97 -3.32
N LEU A 260 -3.62 -16.23 -4.21
CA LEU A 260 -2.27 -16.56 -4.65
C LEU A 260 -1.26 -16.28 -3.54
N VAL A 261 -0.47 -17.28 -3.20
CA VAL A 261 0.63 -17.19 -2.23
C VAL A 261 1.90 -17.85 -2.78
N ASN A 262 3.04 -17.58 -2.17
CA ASN A 262 4.28 -18.32 -2.41
C ASN A 262 4.47 -19.47 -1.43
N GLY A 263 5.57 -20.22 -1.56
CA GLY A 263 5.90 -21.35 -0.69
C GLY A 263 6.08 -20.99 0.80
N ALA A 264 6.30 -19.72 1.13
CA ALA A 264 6.30 -19.23 2.50
C ALA A 264 4.89 -18.87 3.04
N GLY A 265 3.83 -19.09 2.25
CA GLY A 265 2.45 -18.76 2.62
C GLY A 265 2.13 -17.26 2.61
N LEU A 266 3.02 -16.43 2.05
CA LEU A 266 2.81 -14.97 1.99
C LEU A 266 1.98 -14.59 0.75
N PRO A 267 0.96 -13.71 0.90
CA PRO A 267 0.03 -13.38 -0.17
C PRO A 267 0.63 -12.46 -1.24
N ALA A 268 0.17 -12.67 -2.48
CA ALA A 268 0.50 -11.79 -3.59
C ALA A 268 -0.20 -10.43 -3.45
N SER A 269 0.51 -9.36 -3.85
CA SER A 269 -0.03 -8.01 -3.83
C SER A 269 -1.07 -7.79 -4.95
N THR A 270 -2.03 -6.89 -4.71
CA THR A 270 -2.88 -6.34 -5.77
C THR A 270 -2.01 -5.63 -6.81
N PHE A 271 -2.29 -5.85 -8.10
CA PHE A 271 -1.62 -5.14 -9.17
C PHE A 271 -2.50 -4.98 -10.42
N ARG A 272 -2.11 -4.03 -11.28
CA ARG A 272 -2.59 -3.86 -12.64
C ARG A 272 -1.38 -3.59 -13.55
N SER A 273 -1.30 -4.30 -14.70
CA SER A 273 -0.07 -4.36 -15.50
C SER A 273 0.20 -3.11 -16.35
N ASP A 274 -0.81 -2.31 -16.65
CA ASP A 274 -0.70 -1.09 -17.46
C ASP A 274 -0.44 0.17 -16.63
N VAL A 275 -0.39 0.08 -15.31
CA VAL A 275 -0.07 1.19 -14.41
C VAL A 275 1.40 1.08 -13.98
N LYS A 276 2.20 2.08 -14.38
CA LYS A 276 3.64 2.18 -14.07
C LYS A 276 3.92 2.97 -12.80
#